data_ae9a3d971fec330e1bf4e8082743663d
#
_entry.id   ae9a3d971fec330e1bf4e8082743663d
#
_cell.length_a   1.000
_cell.length_b   1.000
_cell.length_c   1.000
_cell.angle_alpha   90.00
_cell.angle_beta   90.00
_cell.angle_gamma   90.00
#
_symmetry.space_group_name_H-M   'P 1'
#
loop_
_entity.id
_entity.type
_entity.pdbx_description
1 polymer ?
#
loop_
_entity_poly.entity_id
_entity_poly.type
_entity_poly.pdbx_seq_one_letter_code
_entity_poly.pdbx_strand_id
1 'polypeptide(L)'
;MQTKILKVVKSGDMFSVKSEKSETGQLNKRNLVLKELGGKFENDYVASVLGNAASLVWQEGDLAAVTLRFQTREYNGQVFQDVTVTDIYPLKK
;
A
#
# COMPACT_ATOMS: atom_id res chain seq x y z
N MET A 1 13.07 1.29 -5.27
CA MET A 1 12.15 1.00 -4.15
C MET A 1 12.68 1.60 -2.87
N GLN A 2 11.80 2.03 -1.99
CA GLN A 2 12.17 2.67 -0.74
C GLN A 2 11.53 1.93 0.43
N THR A 3 12.32 1.68 1.47
CA THR A 3 11.82 1.06 2.70
C THR A 3 11.74 2.13 3.79
N LYS A 4 10.59 2.26 4.42
CA LYS A 4 10.32 3.27 5.44
C LYS A 4 9.52 2.66 6.58
N ILE A 5 9.65 3.26 7.76
CA ILE A 5 8.74 2.98 8.87
C ILE A 5 7.61 3.98 8.78
N LEU A 6 6.40 3.48 8.61
CA LEU A 6 5.22 4.31 8.40
C LEU A 6 4.13 3.95 9.40
N LYS A 7 3.27 4.92 9.66
CA LYS A 7 2.08 4.71 10.50
C LYS A 7 0.87 4.51 9.59
N VAL A 8 0.07 3.49 9.91
CA VAL A 8 -1.20 3.27 9.21
C VAL A 8 -2.22 4.27 9.72
N VAL A 9 -2.68 5.14 8.84
CA VAL A 9 -3.70 6.14 9.17
C VAL A 9 -5.09 5.58 8.91
N LYS A 10 -5.25 4.84 7.81
CA LYS A 10 -6.52 4.25 7.43
C LYS A 10 -6.29 3.00 6.61
N SER A 11 -7.08 1.97 6.88
CA SER A 11 -7.10 0.74 6.11
C SER A 11 -8.42 0.63 5.39
N GLY A 12 -8.38 0.56 4.06
CA GLY A 12 -9.57 0.34 3.26
C GLY A 12 -10.02 -1.11 3.29
N ASP A 13 -11.15 -1.39 2.67
CA ASP A 13 -11.67 -2.74 2.56
C ASP A 13 -10.87 -3.52 1.52
N MET A 14 -10.72 -4.83 1.76
CA MET A 14 -10.11 -5.71 0.78
C MET A 14 -11.09 -5.97 -0.35
N PHE A 15 -10.59 -5.91 -1.59
CA PHE A 15 -11.38 -6.23 -2.77
C PHE A 15 -10.51 -7.00 -3.77
N SER A 16 -11.16 -7.58 -4.78
CA SER A 16 -10.46 -8.36 -5.79
C SER A 16 -10.38 -7.59 -7.09
N VAL A 17 -9.24 -7.69 -7.77
CA VAL A 17 -9.05 -7.13 -9.11
C VAL A 17 -8.65 -8.26 -10.05
N LYS A 18 -8.89 -8.07 -11.34
CA LYS A 18 -8.48 -9.05 -12.36
C LYS A 18 -6.96 -9.04 -12.48
N SER A 19 -6.38 -10.23 -12.56
CA SER A 19 -4.94 -10.37 -12.76
C SER A 19 -4.66 -11.61 -13.61
N GLU A 20 -3.96 -11.42 -14.69
CA GLU A 20 -3.54 -12.52 -15.57
C GLU A 20 -2.44 -13.37 -14.91
N LYS A 21 -1.77 -12.83 -13.91
CA LYS A 21 -0.68 -13.51 -13.22
C LYS A 21 -1.15 -14.41 -12.09
N SER A 22 -2.42 -14.33 -11.72
CA SER A 22 -2.99 -15.14 -10.64
C SER A 22 -3.58 -16.42 -11.20
N GLU A 23 -3.47 -17.52 -10.47
CA GLU A 23 -4.05 -18.80 -10.87
C GLU A 23 -5.57 -18.74 -11.03
N THR A 24 -6.24 -17.92 -10.23
CA THR A 24 -7.69 -17.78 -10.26
C THR A 24 -8.15 -16.67 -11.18
N GLY A 25 -7.23 -15.93 -11.79
CA GLY A 25 -7.55 -14.74 -12.57
C GLY A 25 -7.91 -13.53 -11.73
N GLN A 26 -7.80 -13.64 -10.40
CA GLN A 26 -8.12 -12.55 -9.48
C GLN A 26 -6.99 -12.36 -8.47
N LEU A 27 -6.83 -11.13 -8.02
CA LEU A 27 -5.81 -10.75 -7.06
C LEU A 27 -6.46 -9.87 -6.00
N ASN A 28 -6.24 -10.21 -4.73
CA ASN A 28 -6.73 -9.39 -3.63
C ASN A 28 -5.94 -8.10 -3.54
N LYS A 29 -6.65 -7.02 -3.25
CA LYS A 29 -6.06 -5.69 -3.15
C LYS A 29 -6.70 -4.93 -1.98
N ARG A 30 -5.87 -4.18 -1.27
CA ARG A 30 -6.31 -3.28 -0.21
C ARG A 30 -5.52 -1.99 -0.31
N ASN A 31 -6.20 -0.85 -0.20
CA ASN A 31 -5.55 0.44 -0.15
C ASN A 31 -5.31 0.85 1.29
N LEU A 32 -4.12 1.36 1.57
CA LEU A 32 -3.76 1.88 2.88
C LEU A 32 -3.37 3.33 2.75
N VAL A 33 -3.77 4.14 3.72
CA VAL A 33 -3.24 5.49 3.89
C VAL A 33 -2.15 5.40 4.95
N LEU A 34 -0.93 5.75 4.54
CA LEU A 34 0.26 5.63 5.37
C LEU A 34 0.89 7.00 5.55
N LYS A 35 1.46 7.25 6.71
CA LYS A 35 2.07 8.53 7.03
C LYS A 35 3.46 8.32 7.58
N GLU A 36 4.41 9.16 7.13
CA GLU A 36 5.75 9.16 7.69
C GLU A 36 5.74 9.62 9.13
N LEU A 37 6.66 9.08 9.93
CA LEU A 37 6.84 9.53 11.32
C LEU A 37 7.68 10.81 11.32
N GLY A 38 7.32 11.76 12.18
CA GLY A 38 8.11 12.98 12.30
C GLY A 38 7.30 14.16 12.79
N GLY A 39 7.58 15.34 12.25
CA GLY A 39 7.00 16.60 12.66
C GLY A 39 5.75 17.00 11.88
N LYS A 40 5.66 18.28 11.51
CA LYS A 40 4.44 18.83 10.91
C LYS A 40 4.27 18.60 9.42
N PHE A 41 5.33 18.21 8.73
CA PHE A 41 5.35 18.19 7.26
C PHE A 41 5.67 16.80 6.72
N GLU A 42 5.14 15.77 7.37
CA GLU A 42 5.32 14.41 6.92
C GLU A 42 4.53 14.16 5.65
N ASN A 43 5.10 13.32 4.80
CA ASN A 43 4.40 12.89 3.60
C ASN A 43 3.39 11.80 3.92
N ASP A 44 2.24 11.87 3.26
CA ASP A 44 1.23 10.82 3.30
C ASP A 44 1.25 10.07 1.98
N TYR A 45 0.94 8.77 2.06
CA TYR A 45 0.89 7.91 0.88
C TYR A 45 -0.42 7.15 0.86
N VAL A 46 -1.03 7.06 -0.32
CA VAL A 46 -2.09 6.08 -0.58
C VAL A 46 -1.43 4.96 -1.35
N ALA A 47 -1.27 3.81 -0.74
CA ALA A 47 -0.53 2.70 -1.33
C ALA A 47 -1.42 1.46 -1.41
N SER A 48 -1.21 0.67 -2.46
CA SER A 48 -1.94 -0.57 -2.68
C SER A 48 -1.14 -1.74 -2.17
N VAL A 49 -1.79 -2.61 -1.40
CA VAL A 49 -1.22 -3.89 -0.95
C VAL A 49 -1.91 -4.99 -1.74
N LEU A 50 -1.12 -5.86 -2.35
CA LEU A 50 -1.62 -6.89 -3.26
C LEU A 50 -1.35 -8.29 -2.71
N GLY A 51 -2.19 -9.23 -3.15
CA GLY A 51 -2.00 -10.65 -2.84
C GLY A 51 -2.31 -11.00 -1.39
N ASN A 52 -1.53 -11.91 -0.83
CA ASN A 52 -1.76 -12.40 0.53
C ASN A 52 -1.61 -11.30 1.58
N ALA A 53 -0.75 -10.32 1.35
CA ALA A 53 -0.57 -9.21 2.27
C ALA A 53 -1.81 -8.34 2.38
N ALA A 54 -2.68 -8.33 1.35
CA ALA A 54 -3.93 -7.57 1.37
C ALA A 54 -4.93 -8.13 2.40
N SER A 55 -4.77 -9.38 2.80
CA SER A 55 -5.65 -9.99 3.82
C SER A 55 -5.30 -9.57 5.24
N LEU A 56 -4.14 -8.95 5.46
CA LEU A 56 -3.78 -8.45 6.78
C LEU A 56 -4.67 -7.27 7.15
N VAL A 57 -5.20 -7.31 8.37
CA VAL A 57 -6.03 -6.22 8.88
C VAL A 57 -5.16 -5.28 9.69
N TRP A 58 -5.18 -4.03 9.33
CA TRP A 58 -4.41 -2.98 9.99
C TRP A 58 -5.34 -2.07 10.77
N GLN A 59 -4.91 -1.65 11.94
CA GLN A 59 -5.65 -0.72 12.76
C GLN A 59 -5.02 0.67 12.66
N GLU A 60 -5.84 1.68 12.81
CA GLU A 60 -5.36 3.06 12.82
C GLU A 60 -4.31 3.24 13.91
N GLY A 61 -3.17 3.78 13.55
CA GLY A 61 -2.05 4.00 14.47
C GLY A 61 -1.01 2.88 14.47
N ASP A 62 -1.26 1.76 13.79
CA ASP A 62 -0.26 0.69 13.68
C ASP A 62 0.98 1.19 12.97
N LEU A 63 2.14 0.71 13.41
CA LEU A 63 3.41 0.98 12.75
C LEU A 63 3.84 -0.22 11.92
N ALA A 64 4.42 0.05 10.78
CA ALA A 64 4.90 -0.99 9.88
C ALA A 64 6.18 -0.56 9.18
N ALA A 65 7.05 -1.54 8.92
CA ALA A 65 8.17 -1.37 8.00
C ALA A 65 7.64 -1.69 6.60
N VAL A 66 7.63 -0.71 5.72
CA VAL A 66 6.97 -0.80 4.43
C VAL A 66 7.96 -0.50 3.32
N THR A 67 8.03 -1.38 2.33
CA THR A 67 8.79 -1.13 1.11
C THR A 67 7.83 -0.69 0.03
N LEU A 68 8.06 0.52 -0.49
CA LEU A 68 7.18 1.13 -1.47
C LEU A 68 7.84 1.11 -2.85
N ARG A 69 7.02 0.87 -3.85
CA ARG A 69 7.41 0.98 -5.25
C ARG A 69 6.57 2.08 -5.89
N PHE A 70 7.25 3.02 -6.53
CA PHE A 70 6.61 4.13 -7.21
C PHE A 70 6.68 3.90 -8.71
N GLN A 71 5.54 3.99 -9.38
CA GLN A 71 5.46 3.83 -10.84
C GLN A 71 4.54 4.89 -11.40
N THR A 72 4.76 5.22 -12.68
CA THR A 72 3.83 6.07 -13.40
C THR A 72 3.17 5.25 -14.49
N ARG A 73 1.94 5.61 -14.83
CA ARG A 73 1.24 5.04 -15.97
C ARG A 73 0.50 6.15 -16.70
N GLU A 74 0.34 5.96 -17.98
CA GLU A 74 -0.39 6.90 -18.82
C GLU A 74 -1.67 6.25 -19.33
N TYR A 75 -2.77 6.99 -19.23
CA TYR A 75 -4.06 6.53 -19.71
C TYR A 75 -4.85 7.74 -20.20
N ASN A 76 -5.32 7.66 -21.46
CA ASN A 76 -6.10 8.73 -22.10
C ASN A 76 -5.42 10.10 -22.02
N GLY A 77 -4.10 10.14 -22.21
CA GLY A 77 -3.35 11.40 -22.17
C GLY A 77 -3.06 11.94 -20.79
N GLN A 78 -3.47 11.22 -19.73
CA GLN A 78 -3.18 11.60 -18.36
C GLN A 78 -2.13 10.70 -17.76
N VAL A 79 -1.29 11.26 -16.91
CA VAL A 79 -0.25 10.52 -16.22
C VAL A 79 -0.64 10.36 -14.76
N PHE A 80 -0.66 9.12 -14.30
CA PHE A 80 -1.00 8.77 -12.91
C PHE A 80 0.22 8.18 -12.22
N GLN A 81 0.34 8.43 -10.93
CA GLN A 81 1.36 7.79 -10.12
C GLN A 81 0.71 6.69 -9.27
N ASP A 82 1.29 5.50 -9.36
CA ASP A 82 0.87 4.37 -8.54
C ASP A 82 1.92 4.10 -7.48
N VAL A 83 1.46 3.92 -6.24
CA VAL A 83 2.33 3.54 -5.12
C VAL A 83 1.87 2.17 -4.65
N THR A 84 2.78 1.20 -4.71
CA THR A 84 2.50 -0.18 -4.36
C THR A 84 3.40 -0.62 -3.22
N VAL A 85 2.81 -1.34 -2.26
CA VAL A 85 3.57 -1.96 -1.17
C VAL A 85 4.10 -3.29 -1.69
N THR A 86 5.42 -3.43 -1.77
CA THR A 86 6.06 -4.69 -2.16
C THR A 86 6.31 -5.58 -0.96
N ASP A 87 6.62 -4.98 0.18
CA ASP A 87 6.78 -5.70 1.45
C ASP A 87 6.20 -4.86 2.57
N ILE A 88 5.57 -5.51 3.53
CA ILE A 88 5.04 -4.84 4.71
C ILE A 88 5.15 -5.78 5.91
N TYR A 89 5.73 -5.27 6.99
CA TYR A 89 5.92 -6.02 8.22
C TYR A 89 5.39 -5.21 9.41
N PRO A 90 4.49 -5.79 10.22
CA PRO A 90 4.03 -5.09 11.42
C PRO A 90 5.16 -4.95 12.43
N LEU A 91 5.22 -3.77 13.04
CA LEU A 91 6.15 -3.52 14.13
C LEU A 91 5.40 -3.64 15.44
N LYS A 92 5.81 -4.58 16.26
CA LYS A 92 5.19 -4.76 17.58
C LYS A 92 5.85 -3.83 18.59
N LYS A 93 5.03 -3.29 19.44
CA LYS A 93 5.51 -2.53 20.58
C LYS A 93 6.09 -3.46 21.65
#